data_979ffa3a7197ae1df42761165e6b2385
#
_entry.id   979ffa3a7197ae1df42761165e6b2385
#
_cell.length_a   1.000
_cell.length_b   1.000
_cell.length_c   1.000
_cell.angle_alpha   90.00
_cell.angle_beta   90.00
_cell.angle_gamma   90.00
#
_symmetry.space_group_name_H-M   'P 1'
#
loop_
_entity.id
_entity.type
_entity.pdbx_description
1 polymer ?
#
loop_
_entity_poly.entity_id
_entity_poly.type
_entity_poly.pdbx_seq_one_letter_code
_entity_poly.pdbx_strand_id
1 'polypeptide(L)'
;PLKEGYRGWGGGLGLSKSLEGIELDAAYEYLNWMLDGWVGAFLGRQGYYSAAPEPAKAFMSEAEWAYWYEGKPTAEDIVDPVGKTLAKAGAIRDGGSFEERFGNIVIWNSTMDENTYLVQKWNEFVAS
;
A
#
# COMPACT_ATOMS: atom_id res chain seq x y z
N PRO A 1 8.39 -12.77 -10.81
CA PRO A 1 8.82 -12.73 -9.41
C PRO A 1 10.11 -13.51 -9.22
N LEU A 2 10.92 -13.11 -8.24
CA LEU A 2 12.13 -13.83 -7.88
C LEU A 2 11.76 -15.16 -7.21
N LYS A 3 12.47 -16.24 -7.54
CA LYS A 3 12.25 -17.55 -6.92
C LYS A 3 12.52 -17.53 -5.40
N GLU A 4 13.45 -16.69 -5.00
CA GLU A 4 13.88 -16.50 -3.62
C GLU A 4 12.89 -15.66 -2.80
N GLY A 5 11.86 -15.14 -3.43
CA GLY A 5 10.93 -14.19 -2.84
C GLY A 5 11.46 -12.75 -2.86
N TYR A 6 10.85 -11.88 -2.10
CA TYR A 6 11.22 -10.46 -2.05
C TYR A 6 10.99 -9.84 -0.67
N ARG A 7 11.49 -8.62 -0.52
CA ARG A 7 11.35 -7.85 0.70
C ARG A 7 10.02 -7.10 0.70
N GLY A 8 9.20 -7.32 1.73
CA GLY A 8 8.01 -6.54 2.00
C GLY A 8 8.34 -5.28 2.81
N TRP A 9 7.49 -4.27 2.66
CA TRP A 9 7.50 -3.08 3.49
C TRP A 9 6.06 -2.58 3.66
N GLY A 10 5.82 -1.85 4.74
CA GLY A 10 4.55 -1.20 5.00
C GLY A 10 4.78 0.23 5.47
N GLY A 11 3.93 1.14 5.01
CA GLY A 11 3.83 2.49 5.56
C GLY A 11 2.64 2.55 6.50
N GLY A 12 2.77 3.31 7.58
CA GLY A 12 1.69 3.52 8.53
C GLY A 12 1.59 4.99 8.92
N LEU A 13 0.38 5.39 9.30
CA LEU A 13 0.12 6.68 9.91
C LEU A 13 0.00 6.47 11.42
N GLY A 14 0.70 7.29 12.19
CA GLY A 14 0.63 7.31 13.64
C GLY A 14 0.02 8.61 14.15
N LEU A 15 -0.72 8.53 15.23
CA LEU A 15 -1.20 9.71 15.94
C LEU A 15 -0.12 10.20 16.91
N SER A 16 0.13 11.52 16.92
CA SER A 16 0.95 12.09 17.97
C SER A 16 0.22 11.96 19.31
N LYS A 17 0.96 11.55 20.35
CA LYS A 17 0.42 11.46 21.71
C LYS A 17 0.05 12.81 22.33
N SER A 18 0.41 13.92 21.69
CA SER A 18 0.09 15.28 22.12
C SER A 18 -1.22 15.81 21.53
N LEU A 19 -1.89 15.05 20.66
CA LEU A 19 -3.17 15.47 20.11
C LEU A 19 -4.27 15.33 21.15
N GLU A 20 -5.10 16.37 21.28
CA GLU A 20 -6.24 16.43 22.20
C GLU A 20 -7.45 17.09 21.53
N GLY A 21 -8.66 16.82 22.07
CA GLY A 21 -9.89 17.46 21.63
C GLY A 21 -10.10 17.37 20.13
N ILE A 22 -10.46 18.47 19.50
CA ILE A 22 -10.82 18.54 18.08
C ILE A 22 -9.68 18.11 17.13
N GLU A 23 -8.43 18.30 17.52
CA GLU A 23 -7.28 17.87 16.72
C GLU A 23 -7.19 16.34 16.70
N LEU A 24 -7.43 15.70 17.83
CA LEU A 24 -7.47 14.24 17.93
C LEU A 24 -8.65 13.67 17.13
N ASP A 25 -9.83 14.28 17.25
CA ASP A 25 -11.02 13.86 16.50
C ASP A 25 -10.79 13.98 14.99
N ALA A 26 -10.24 15.10 14.53
CA ALA A 26 -9.90 15.31 13.12
C ALA A 26 -8.85 14.29 12.63
N ALA A 27 -7.88 13.93 13.45
CA ALA A 27 -6.88 12.94 13.11
C ALA A 27 -7.49 11.53 12.96
N TYR A 28 -8.45 11.16 13.81
CA TYR A 28 -9.20 9.91 13.66
C TYR A 28 -10.07 9.90 12.40
N GLU A 29 -10.76 11.00 12.10
CA GLU A 29 -11.54 11.12 10.87
C GLU A 29 -10.66 10.95 9.62
N TYR A 30 -9.46 11.54 9.64
CA TYR A 30 -8.48 11.35 8.55
C TYR A 30 -8.04 9.89 8.41
N LEU A 31 -7.75 9.20 9.53
CA LEU A 31 -7.39 7.78 9.48
C LEU A 31 -8.54 6.91 8.97
N ASN A 32 -9.77 7.19 9.40
CA ASN A 32 -10.96 6.49 8.91
C ASN A 32 -11.15 6.71 7.41
N TRP A 33 -11.00 7.94 6.93
CA TRP A 33 -11.05 8.26 5.50
C TRP A 33 -9.98 7.51 4.70
N MET A 34 -8.76 7.36 5.25
CA MET A 34 -7.69 6.58 4.60
C MET A 34 -8.07 5.09 4.43
N LEU A 35 -9.00 4.58 5.24
CA LEU A 35 -9.41 3.18 5.26
C LEU A 35 -10.79 2.93 4.64
N ASP A 36 -11.54 3.97 4.26
CA ASP A 36 -12.92 3.84 3.78
C ASP A 36 -13.05 3.24 2.37
N GLY A 37 -11.91 3.04 1.69
CA GLY A 37 -11.83 2.32 0.42
C GLY A 37 -11.49 3.18 -0.78
N TRP A 38 -11.91 4.44 -0.86
CA TRP A 38 -11.57 5.30 -2.00
C TRP A 38 -10.04 5.48 -2.12
N VAL A 39 -9.38 5.81 -1.02
CA VAL A 39 -7.92 5.94 -0.98
C VAL A 39 -7.24 4.60 -1.29
N GLY A 40 -7.80 3.50 -0.75
CA GLY A 40 -7.31 2.15 -1.01
C GLY A 40 -7.36 1.78 -2.50
N ALA A 41 -8.45 2.13 -3.19
CA ALA A 41 -8.58 1.93 -4.63
C ALA A 41 -7.61 2.82 -5.43
N PHE A 42 -7.44 4.09 -5.02
CA PHE A 42 -6.49 5.01 -5.65
C PHE A 42 -5.05 4.49 -5.54
N LEU A 43 -4.64 4.04 -4.35
CA LEU A 43 -3.33 3.42 -4.12
C LEU A 43 -3.18 2.10 -4.87
N GLY A 44 -4.26 1.29 -4.93
CA GLY A 44 -4.30 0.04 -5.69
C GLY A 44 -3.96 0.23 -7.17
N ARG A 45 -4.47 1.29 -7.80
CA ARG A 45 -4.14 1.68 -9.19
C ARG A 45 -2.69 2.08 -9.40
N GLN A 46 -1.96 2.36 -8.34
CA GLN A 46 -0.52 2.62 -8.36
C GLN A 46 0.32 1.39 -8.00
N GLY A 47 -0.34 0.26 -7.73
CA GLY A 47 0.32 -1.00 -7.39
C GLY A 47 0.58 -1.21 -5.90
N TYR A 48 0.08 -0.32 -5.03
CA TYR A 48 0.14 -0.49 -3.58
C TYR A 48 -1.10 -1.22 -3.06
N TYR A 49 -0.97 -1.84 -1.90
CA TYR A 49 -2.10 -2.46 -1.22
C TYR A 49 -2.48 -1.64 0.02
N SER A 50 -3.78 -1.45 0.21
CA SER A 50 -4.31 -0.89 1.45
C SER A 50 -4.32 -1.93 2.56
N ALA A 51 -4.21 -1.49 3.81
CA ALA A 51 -4.44 -2.34 4.99
C ALA A 51 -5.90 -2.83 5.08
N ALA A 52 -6.84 -2.14 4.43
CA ALA A 52 -8.24 -2.51 4.32
C ALA A 52 -8.61 -2.71 2.84
N PRO A 53 -8.32 -3.88 2.24
CA PRO A 53 -8.58 -4.12 0.82
C PRO A 53 -10.09 -4.24 0.49
N GLU A 54 -10.89 -4.82 1.38
CA GLU A 54 -12.32 -5.07 1.09
C GLU A 54 -13.11 -3.77 0.83
N PRO A 55 -12.99 -2.69 1.61
CA PRO A 55 -13.60 -1.41 1.27
C PRO A 55 -13.16 -0.87 -0.09
N ALA A 56 -11.89 -1.07 -0.47
CA ALA A 56 -11.35 -0.59 -1.75
C ALA A 56 -12.03 -1.23 -2.96
N LYS A 57 -12.50 -2.47 -2.82
CA LYS A 57 -13.20 -3.21 -3.89
C LYS A 57 -14.41 -2.46 -4.44
N ALA A 58 -15.16 -1.77 -3.58
CA ALA A 58 -16.33 -1.00 -3.98
C ALA A 58 -16.02 0.22 -4.89
N PHE A 59 -14.76 0.64 -4.93
CA PHE A 59 -14.26 1.78 -5.70
C PHE A 59 -13.38 1.37 -6.90
N MET A 60 -13.31 0.07 -7.19
CA MET A 60 -12.58 -0.49 -8.32
C MET A 60 -13.54 -1.16 -9.30
N SER A 61 -13.21 -1.16 -10.60
CA SER A 61 -13.93 -1.99 -11.54
C SER A 61 -13.61 -3.48 -11.30
N GLU A 62 -14.47 -4.37 -11.82
CA GLU A 62 -14.21 -5.81 -11.76
C GLU A 62 -12.87 -6.17 -12.45
N ALA A 63 -12.54 -5.51 -13.54
CA ALA A 63 -11.29 -5.73 -14.25
C ALA A 63 -10.07 -5.27 -13.44
N GLU A 64 -10.16 -4.10 -12.77
CA GLU A 64 -9.12 -3.61 -11.87
C GLU A 64 -8.93 -4.57 -10.70
N TRP A 65 -10.02 -5.02 -10.06
CA TRP A 65 -9.94 -5.96 -8.95
C TRP A 65 -9.33 -7.30 -9.37
N ALA A 66 -9.79 -7.86 -10.49
CA ALA A 66 -9.25 -9.10 -11.06
C ALA A 66 -7.74 -9.01 -11.31
N TYR A 67 -7.28 -7.88 -11.89
CA TYR A 67 -5.87 -7.66 -12.17
C TYR A 67 -5.03 -7.42 -10.92
N TRP A 68 -5.47 -6.49 -10.04
CA TRP A 68 -4.65 -6.06 -8.92
C TRP A 68 -4.66 -7.02 -7.72
N TYR A 69 -5.79 -7.70 -7.48
CA TYR A 69 -5.97 -8.53 -6.28
C TYR A 69 -6.11 -10.02 -6.57
N GLU A 70 -6.75 -10.41 -7.68
CA GLU A 70 -7.00 -11.82 -7.94
C GLU A 70 -5.95 -12.49 -8.83
N GLY A 71 -5.04 -11.73 -9.44
CA GLY A 71 -4.03 -12.28 -10.35
C GLY A 71 -4.62 -12.88 -11.62
N LYS A 72 -5.82 -12.46 -12.00
CA LYS A 72 -6.53 -12.90 -13.19
C LYS A 72 -6.22 -12.02 -14.40
N PRO A 73 -6.44 -12.52 -15.63
CA PRO A 73 -6.40 -11.68 -16.84
C PRO A 73 -7.40 -10.54 -16.71
N THR A 74 -6.97 -9.30 -17.00
CA THR A 74 -7.91 -8.19 -17.03
C THR A 74 -8.80 -8.23 -18.27
N ALA A 75 -10.10 -7.91 -18.11
CA ALA A 75 -11.05 -7.87 -19.22
C ALA A 75 -10.88 -6.61 -20.09
N GLU A 76 -10.27 -5.56 -19.56
CA GLU A 76 -10.07 -4.26 -20.22
C GLU A 76 -8.69 -3.68 -19.93
N ASP A 77 -8.32 -2.58 -20.60
CA ASP A 77 -7.07 -1.88 -20.32
C ASP A 77 -7.07 -1.33 -18.89
N ILE A 78 -6.03 -1.62 -18.12
CA ILE A 78 -5.81 -1.03 -16.81
C ILE A 78 -5.08 0.28 -16.97
N VAL A 79 -5.60 1.34 -16.37
CA VAL A 79 -5.03 2.67 -16.42
C VAL A 79 -4.68 3.17 -15.02
N ASP A 80 -3.68 4.03 -14.93
CA ASP A 80 -3.37 4.74 -13.69
C ASP A 80 -4.34 5.91 -13.43
N PRO A 81 -4.28 6.59 -12.27
CA PRO A 81 -5.16 7.71 -11.97
C PRO A 81 -5.07 8.91 -12.92
N VAL A 82 -4.03 8.99 -13.74
CA VAL A 82 -3.86 10.07 -14.75
C VAL A 82 -4.18 9.60 -16.19
N GLY A 83 -4.71 8.37 -16.31
CA GLY A 83 -5.17 7.81 -17.59
C GLY A 83 -4.10 7.14 -18.44
N LYS A 84 -2.89 6.93 -17.91
CA LYS A 84 -1.84 6.19 -18.62
C LYS A 84 -2.11 4.70 -18.55
N THR A 85 -2.11 4.00 -19.68
CA THR A 85 -2.26 2.55 -19.72
C THR A 85 -1.06 1.86 -19.05
N LEU A 86 -1.36 1.06 -18.03
CA LEU A 86 -0.42 0.23 -17.29
C LEU A 86 -0.38 -1.20 -17.82
N ALA A 87 -1.53 -1.74 -18.19
CA ALA A 87 -1.64 -3.09 -18.74
C ALA A 87 -2.75 -3.13 -19.79
N LYS A 88 -2.57 -3.95 -20.82
CA LYS A 88 -3.57 -4.16 -21.88
C LYS A 88 -4.55 -5.25 -21.48
N ALA A 89 -5.76 -5.21 -22.04
CA ALA A 89 -6.75 -6.28 -21.92
C ALA A 89 -6.09 -7.65 -22.17
N GLY A 90 -6.40 -8.62 -21.34
CA GLY A 90 -5.80 -9.96 -21.33
C GLY A 90 -4.51 -10.08 -20.52
N ALA A 91 -3.91 -8.97 -20.07
CA ALA A 91 -2.70 -9.03 -19.24
C ALA A 91 -3.00 -9.63 -17.86
N ILE A 92 -2.03 -10.38 -17.35
CA ILE A 92 -2.01 -10.90 -15.98
C ILE A 92 -0.92 -10.15 -15.21
N ARG A 93 -1.22 -9.76 -13.99
CA ARG A 93 -0.23 -9.12 -13.14
C ARG A 93 0.89 -10.08 -12.79
N ASP A 94 2.12 -9.63 -12.94
CA ASP A 94 3.29 -10.41 -12.52
C ASP A 94 3.26 -10.66 -11.00
N GLY A 95 3.54 -11.89 -10.60
CA GLY A 95 3.55 -12.33 -9.20
C GLY A 95 2.21 -12.89 -8.69
N GLY A 96 1.17 -12.95 -9.54
CA GLY A 96 -0.11 -13.58 -9.20
C GLY A 96 -1.03 -12.72 -8.33
N SER A 97 -1.89 -13.38 -7.56
CA SER A 97 -2.87 -12.76 -6.66
C SER A 97 -2.23 -12.00 -5.50
N PHE A 98 -3.05 -11.27 -4.77
CA PHE A 98 -2.64 -10.60 -3.52
C PHE A 98 -2.04 -11.60 -2.52
N GLU A 99 -2.70 -12.73 -2.30
CA GLU A 99 -2.25 -13.77 -1.37
C GLU A 99 -0.92 -14.39 -1.82
N GLU A 100 -0.78 -14.72 -3.11
CA GLU A 100 0.46 -15.27 -3.65
C GLU A 100 1.62 -14.29 -3.52
N ARG A 101 1.37 -13.00 -3.78
CA ARG A 101 2.39 -11.96 -3.66
C ARG A 101 2.80 -11.76 -2.21
N PHE A 102 1.85 -11.71 -1.26
CA PHE A 102 2.17 -11.59 0.17
C PHE A 102 2.85 -12.85 0.70
N GLY A 103 2.42 -14.04 0.27
CA GLY A 103 3.04 -15.32 0.62
C GLY A 103 4.50 -15.44 0.16
N ASN A 104 4.90 -14.66 -0.85
CA ASN A 104 6.28 -14.63 -1.38
C ASN A 104 7.19 -13.60 -0.71
N ILE A 105 6.69 -12.89 0.31
CA ILE A 105 7.49 -11.99 1.13
C ILE A 105 8.30 -12.83 2.12
N VAL A 106 9.61 -12.85 1.96
CA VAL A 106 10.53 -13.63 2.80
C VAL A 106 11.18 -12.83 3.90
N ILE A 107 11.17 -11.52 3.81
CA ILE A 107 11.67 -10.60 4.83
C ILE A 107 10.85 -9.31 4.82
N TRP A 108 10.53 -8.80 5.98
CA TRP A 108 9.90 -7.50 6.15
C TRP A 108 10.91 -6.44 6.58
N ASN A 109 10.69 -5.21 6.10
CA ASN A 109 11.39 -4.08 6.68
C ASN A 109 11.02 -3.98 8.16
N SER A 110 12.02 -4.10 9.00
CA SER A 110 11.88 -3.94 10.44
C SER A 110 12.88 -2.90 10.95
N THR A 111 12.59 -2.40 12.14
CA THR A 111 13.56 -1.61 12.88
C THR A 111 14.76 -2.49 13.23
N MET A 112 15.95 -2.06 12.84
CA MET A 112 17.18 -2.79 13.15
C MET A 112 17.58 -2.61 14.62
N ASP A 113 18.40 -3.50 15.14
CA ASP A 113 18.87 -3.46 16.52
C ASP A 113 19.65 -2.17 16.81
N GLU A 114 20.33 -1.63 15.80
CA GLU A 114 21.08 -0.38 15.87
C GLU A 114 20.23 0.89 15.72
N ASN A 115 18.90 0.79 15.78
CA ASN A 115 17.99 1.90 15.53
C ASN A 115 18.28 3.12 16.43
N THR A 116 18.63 2.90 17.70
CA THR A 116 18.98 3.99 18.62
C THR A 116 20.20 4.78 18.12
N TYR A 117 21.22 4.08 17.63
CA TYR A 117 22.41 4.72 17.02
C TYR A 117 22.05 5.50 15.75
N LEU A 118 21.20 4.93 14.89
CA LEU A 118 20.74 5.61 13.67
C LEU A 118 19.95 6.88 13.99
N VAL A 119 19.05 6.84 14.96
CA VAL A 119 18.27 8.01 15.39
C VAL A 119 19.19 9.09 15.93
N GLN A 120 20.21 8.72 16.72
CA GLN A 120 21.20 9.67 17.19
C GLN A 120 21.95 10.32 16.02
N LYS A 121 22.45 9.53 15.07
CA LYS A 121 23.17 10.03 13.89
C LYS A 121 22.29 10.90 12.99
N TRP A 122 21.03 10.55 12.85
CA TRP A 122 20.08 11.38 12.14
C TRP A 122 19.87 12.74 12.81
N ASN A 123 19.71 12.76 14.14
CA ASN A 123 19.55 14.01 14.88
C ASN A 123 20.80 14.89 14.80
N GLU A 124 22.00 14.31 14.88
CA GLU A 124 23.26 15.00 14.67
C GLU A 124 23.35 15.63 13.27
N PHE A 125 22.95 14.87 12.24
CA PHE A 125 22.92 15.36 10.85
C PHE A 125 21.93 16.52 10.65
N VAL A 126 20.72 16.40 11.19
CA VAL A 126 19.69 17.47 11.06
C VAL A 126 20.09 18.74 11.83
N ALA A 127 20.86 18.61 12.90
CA ALA A 127 21.32 19.74 13.72
C ALA A 127 22.58 20.43 13.17
N SER A 128 23.24 19.86 12.15
CA SER A 128 24.45 20.42 11.52
C SER A 128 24.10 21.41 10.40
#